data_b5006cde11a9aa2a4afce7c5174dea23
#
_entry.id   b5006cde11a9aa2a4afce7c5174dea23
#
_cell.length_a   1.000
_cell.length_b   1.000
_cell.length_c   1.000
_cell.angle_alpha   90.00
_cell.angle_beta   90.00
_cell.angle_gamma   90.00
#
_symmetry.space_group_name_H-M   'P 1'
#
loop_
_entity.id
_entity.type
_entity.pdbx_description
1 polymer ?
#
loop_
_entity_poly.entity_id
_entity_poly.type
_entity_poly.pdbx_seq_one_letter_code
_entity_poly.pdbx_strand_id
1 'polypeptide(L)'
;MLLEKINGPADLKVLTADERIELAKEMRQALLQRASVHGGHFGPDFGMVEATIALHTVFDSPRDKFVFDVSHQAYSHKMLTGRKQAYLDPEHYDDVSGYTNPEESEHDMFNIGHTSTSLSLASGLAKARDLKGDSENIVAIIGDGSMSGGEALEGLDTIGEMNTNMIIVFNDNDMSIAEVHGGMYKGFRELRATNGKSCNNLFKAMGLDYRFVADGNDSEALIAAFNEVKNIDHPVVVHIVTQKGKGYKYAEEDTEGWHWTVPFDIE
;
A
#
# COMPACT_ATOMS: atom_id res chain seq x y z
N MET A 1 5.83 -21.56 11.20
CA MET A 1 5.00 -20.39 10.89
C MET A 1 4.54 -20.46 9.42
N LEU A 2 3.40 -19.87 9.08
CA LEU A 2 2.92 -19.80 7.69
C LEU A 2 3.83 -18.90 6.84
N LEU A 3 4.26 -17.75 7.38
CA LEU A 3 5.17 -16.82 6.74
C LEU A 3 6.49 -17.49 6.27
N GLU A 4 7.01 -18.45 7.02
CA GLU A 4 8.21 -19.20 6.61
C GLU A 4 8.01 -20.00 5.32
N LYS A 5 6.77 -20.38 5.02
CA LYS A 5 6.43 -21.16 3.82
C LYS A 5 6.20 -20.27 2.58
N ILE A 6 5.98 -18.95 2.77
CA ILE A 6 5.80 -18.01 1.67
C ILE A 6 7.17 -17.67 1.07
N ASN A 7 7.43 -18.07 -0.15
CA ASN A 7 8.67 -17.79 -0.88
C ASN A 7 8.48 -16.74 -1.98
N GLY A 8 7.24 -16.47 -2.35
CA GLY A 8 6.89 -15.46 -3.34
C GLY A 8 5.38 -15.27 -3.48
N PRO A 9 4.95 -14.32 -4.31
CA PRO A 9 3.53 -13.97 -4.45
C PRO A 9 2.62 -15.13 -4.90
N ALA A 10 3.17 -16.10 -5.62
CA ALA A 10 2.41 -17.27 -6.07
C ALA A 10 1.83 -18.10 -4.90
N ASP A 11 2.54 -18.14 -3.77
CA ASP A 11 2.12 -18.90 -2.60
C ASP A 11 0.88 -18.30 -1.92
N LEU A 12 0.62 -16.98 -2.12
CA LEU A 12 -0.55 -16.33 -1.52
C LEU A 12 -1.85 -16.68 -2.25
N LYS A 13 -1.76 -17.03 -3.54
CA LYS A 13 -2.94 -17.28 -4.38
C LYS A 13 -3.72 -18.53 -3.98
N VAL A 14 -3.08 -19.43 -3.24
CA VAL A 14 -3.68 -20.70 -2.79
C VAL A 14 -4.12 -20.67 -1.33
N LEU A 15 -3.86 -19.58 -0.60
CA LEU A 15 -4.22 -19.44 0.79
C LEU A 15 -5.75 -19.30 0.96
N THR A 16 -6.27 -19.95 1.99
CA THR A 16 -7.64 -19.74 2.48
C THR A 16 -7.77 -18.39 3.22
N ALA A 17 -9.00 -17.93 3.44
CA ALA A 17 -9.26 -16.72 4.23
C ALA A 17 -8.64 -16.80 5.64
N ASP A 18 -8.80 -17.93 6.33
CA ASP A 18 -8.23 -18.12 7.66
C ASP A 18 -6.69 -18.09 7.65
N GLU A 19 -6.06 -18.68 6.62
CA GLU A 19 -4.61 -18.63 6.46
C GLU A 19 -4.10 -17.20 6.16
N ARG A 20 -4.84 -16.39 5.41
CA ARG A 20 -4.49 -14.96 5.21
C ARG A 20 -4.54 -14.16 6.51
N ILE A 21 -5.56 -14.41 7.35
CA ILE A 21 -5.66 -13.79 8.69
C ILE A 21 -4.48 -14.21 9.57
N GLU A 22 -4.10 -15.48 9.56
CA GLU A 22 -2.95 -15.95 10.32
C GLU A 22 -1.64 -15.39 9.79
N LEU A 23 -1.46 -15.34 8.47
CA LEU A 23 -0.30 -14.72 7.83
C LEU A 23 -0.15 -13.24 8.24
N ALA A 24 -1.25 -12.49 8.27
CA ALA A 24 -1.22 -11.09 8.68
C ALA A 24 -0.75 -10.92 10.14
N LYS A 25 -1.14 -11.81 11.04
CA LYS A 25 -0.67 -11.82 12.44
C LYS A 25 0.82 -12.14 12.52
N GLU A 26 1.28 -13.17 11.81
CA GLU A 26 2.69 -13.57 11.80
C GLU A 26 3.57 -12.46 11.21
N MET A 27 3.13 -11.80 10.15
CA MET A 27 3.83 -10.65 9.55
C MET A 27 3.95 -9.48 10.54
N ARG A 28 2.88 -9.14 11.26
CA ARG A 28 2.93 -8.09 12.31
C ARG A 28 3.86 -8.48 13.45
N GLN A 29 3.88 -9.76 13.85
CA GLN A 29 4.82 -10.22 14.86
C GLN A 29 6.27 -10.08 14.39
N ALA A 30 6.57 -10.41 13.14
CA ALA A 30 7.91 -10.23 12.56
C ALA A 30 8.30 -8.74 12.49
N LEU A 31 7.38 -7.87 12.06
CA LEU A 31 7.57 -6.41 12.04
C LEU A 31 7.86 -5.86 13.45
N LEU A 32 7.10 -6.30 14.46
CA LEU A 32 7.26 -5.88 15.84
C LEU A 32 8.63 -6.29 16.39
N GLN A 33 9.02 -7.55 16.20
CA GLN A 33 10.31 -8.05 16.65
C GLN A 33 11.48 -7.31 15.98
N ARG A 34 11.42 -7.13 14.66
CA ARG A 34 12.44 -6.38 13.93
C ARG A 34 12.53 -4.93 14.42
N ALA A 35 11.39 -4.24 14.51
CA ALA A 35 11.35 -2.83 14.92
C ALA A 35 11.85 -2.63 16.35
N SER A 36 11.57 -3.55 17.27
CA SER A 36 12.03 -3.47 18.66
C SER A 36 13.55 -3.51 18.78
N VAL A 37 14.24 -4.21 17.87
CA VAL A 37 15.71 -4.38 17.89
C VAL A 37 16.42 -3.41 16.94
N HIS A 38 15.83 -3.18 15.74
CA HIS A 38 16.47 -2.44 14.65
C HIS A 38 15.92 -1.01 14.49
N GLY A 39 14.65 -0.77 14.92
CA GLY A 39 13.92 0.46 14.62
C GLY A 39 13.41 0.47 13.18
N GLY A 40 12.94 1.65 12.73
CA GLY A 40 12.41 1.87 11.36
C GLY A 40 10.98 2.38 11.34
N HIS A 41 10.36 2.41 10.17
CA HIS A 41 8.95 2.75 10.03
C HIS A 41 8.09 1.67 10.69
N PHE A 42 7.00 2.08 11.32
CA PHE A 42 6.18 1.20 12.15
C PHE A 42 4.69 1.29 11.81
N GLY A 43 4.05 2.37 12.20
CA GLY A 43 2.60 2.53 12.04
C GLY A 43 2.09 2.35 10.62
N PRO A 44 2.73 2.95 9.60
CA PRO A 44 2.34 2.77 8.20
C PRO A 44 2.40 1.31 7.73
N ASP A 45 3.45 0.56 8.10
CA ASP A 45 3.61 -0.85 7.72
C ASP A 45 2.56 -1.74 8.37
N PHE A 46 2.27 -1.52 9.66
CA PHE A 46 1.24 -2.25 10.39
C PHE A 46 -0.16 -2.04 9.81
N GLY A 47 -0.44 -0.83 9.31
CA GLY A 47 -1.71 -0.50 8.65
C GLY A 47 -1.90 -1.16 7.29
N MET A 48 -0.80 -1.48 6.59
CA MET A 48 -0.83 -1.94 5.20
C MET A 48 -0.70 -3.46 5.02
N VAL A 49 -0.64 -4.24 6.09
CA VAL A 49 -0.41 -5.69 6.01
C VAL A 49 -1.47 -6.40 5.18
N GLU A 50 -2.75 -6.25 5.50
CA GLU A 50 -3.85 -6.89 4.77
C GLU A 50 -3.95 -6.39 3.34
N ALA A 51 -3.77 -5.09 3.12
CA ALA A 51 -3.79 -4.51 1.77
C ALA A 51 -2.68 -5.10 0.89
N THR A 52 -1.48 -5.32 1.47
CA THR A 52 -0.36 -5.91 0.73
C THR A 52 -0.59 -7.40 0.45
N ILE A 53 -1.15 -8.16 1.40
CA ILE A 53 -1.55 -9.56 1.18
C ILE A 53 -2.59 -9.64 0.06
N ALA A 54 -3.61 -8.77 0.09
CA ALA A 54 -4.66 -8.74 -0.92
C ALA A 54 -4.12 -8.38 -2.31
N LEU A 55 -3.22 -7.39 -2.41
CA LEU A 55 -2.55 -7.03 -3.66
C LEU A 55 -1.83 -8.21 -4.28
N HIS A 56 -1.00 -8.92 -3.50
CA HIS A 56 -0.26 -10.09 -3.99
C HIS A 56 -1.13 -11.33 -4.19
N THR A 57 -2.31 -11.41 -3.56
CA THR A 57 -3.30 -12.46 -3.83
C THR A 57 -3.96 -12.26 -5.19
N VAL A 58 -4.26 -11.02 -5.56
CA VAL A 58 -5.03 -10.71 -6.78
C VAL A 58 -4.11 -10.50 -7.98
N PHE A 59 -3.09 -9.68 -7.87
CA PHE A 59 -2.21 -9.30 -8.98
C PHE A 59 -0.99 -10.22 -9.11
N ASP A 60 -0.35 -10.19 -10.27
CA ASP A 60 0.74 -11.09 -10.64
C ASP A 60 2.10 -10.36 -10.68
N SER A 61 2.58 -9.86 -9.52
CA SER A 61 3.91 -9.26 -9.43
C SER A 61 5.02 -10.31 -9.64
N PRO A 62 6.10 -10.03 -10.41
CA PRO A 62 6.51 -8.72 -10.90
C PRO A 62 5.93 -8.36 -12.29
N ARG A 63 5.08 -9.21 -12.90
CA ARG A 63 4.44 -8.87 -14.18
C ARG A 63 3.57 -7.62 -14.00
N ASP A 64 2.57 -7.65 -13.12
CA ASP A 64 1.83 -6.48 -12.69
C ASP A 64 2.75 -5.58 -11.85
N LYS A 65 2.71 -4.27 -12.06
CA LYS A 65 3.66 -3.33 -11.47
C LYS A 65 3.06 -2.60 -10.28
N PHE A 66 3.76 -2.63 -9.15
CA PHE A 66 3.39 -1.88 -7.96
C PHE A 66 4.33 -0.69 -7.77
N VAL A 67 3.76 0.49 -7.54
CA VAL A 67 4.50 1.72 -7.25
C VAL A 67 4.02 2.27 -5.92
N PHE A 68 4.82 2.06 -4.88
CA PHE A 68 4.52 2.54 -3.52
C PHE A 68 4.99 3.98 -3.35
N ASP A 69 4.08 4.89 -3.01
CA ASP A 69 4.45 6.27 -2.69
C ASP A 69 5.30 6.32 -1.42
N VAL A 70 6.35 7.13 -1.39
CA VAL A 70 7.39 7.11 -0.35
C VAL A 70 8.08 5.74 -0.27
N SER A 71 7.31 4.68 -0.31
CA SER A 71 7.66 3.26 -0.17
C SER A 71 8.12 2.81 1.23
N HIS A 72 7.95 3.65 2.24
CA HIS A 72 8.25 3.34 3.65
C HIS A 72 7.30 2.29 4.24
N GLN A 73 6.12 2.07 3.64
CA GLN A 73 5.11 1.07 4.01
C GLN A 73 5.24 -0.23 3.20
N ALA A 74 6.44 -0.53 2.67
CA ALA A 74 6.68 -1.66 1.79
C ALA A 74 7.29 -2.88 2.48
N TYR A 75 7.39 -2.92 3.81
CA TYR A 75 7.99 -4.06 4.52
C TYR A 75 7.21 -5.35 4.29
N SER A 76 5.88 -5.29 4.33
CA SER A 76 5.02 -6.42 3.99
C SER A 76 5.24 -6.90 2.56
N HIS A 77 5.41 -5.99 1.61
CA HIS A 77 5.74 -6.31 0.22
C HIS A 77 7.09 -7.05 0.13
N LYS A 78 8.11 -6.58 0.84
CA LYS A 78 9.42 -7.25 0.87
C LYS A 78 9.34 -8.65 1.45
N MET A 79 8.60 -8.85 2.56
CA MET A 79 8.39 -10.18 3.13
C MET A 79 7.76 -11.16 2.14
N LEU A 80 6.77 -10.70 1.36
CA LEU A 80 6.01 -11.53 0.43
C LEU A 80 6.69 -11.73 -0.93
N THR A 81 7.80 -11.03 -1.18
CA THR A 81 8.58 -11.09 -2.43
C THR A 81 9.99 -11.65 -2.23
N GLY A 82 10.14 -12.61 -1.31
CA GLY A 82 11.35 -13.42 -1.13
C GLY A 82 12.35 -12.86 -0.12
N ARG A 83 12.10 -11.70 0.51
CA ARG A 83 13.02 -11.04 1.45
C ARG A 83 12.61 -11.20 2.93
N LYS A 84 11.80 -12.21 3.25
CA LYS A 84 11.28 -12.41 4.62
C LYS A 84 12.37 -12.63 5.67
N GLN A 85 13.55 -13.16 5.30
CA GLN A 85 14.63 -13.39 6.26
C GLN A 85 15.10 -12.08 6.90
N ALA A 86 15.06 -10.97 6.16
CA ALA A 86 15.35 -9.64 6.69
C ALA A 86 14.33 -9.14 7.75
N TYR A 87 13.32 -9.93 8.07
CA TYR A 87 12.32 -9.64 9.10
C TYR A 87 12.19 -10.75 10.15
N LEU A 88 12.69 -11.94 9.84
CA LEU A 88 12.60 -13.12 10.71
C LEU A 88 13.90 -13.41 11.45
N ASP A 89 15.04 -13.06 10.89
CA ASP A 89 16.35 -13.37 11.42
C ASP A 89 17.15 -12.09 11.70
N PRO A 90 17.54 -11.83 12.97
CA PRO A 90 18.33 -10.65 13.32
C PRO A 90 19.67 -10.51 12.56
N GLU A 91 20.27 -11.61 12.11
CA GLU A 91 21.51 -11.56 11.32
C GLU A 91 21.28 -10.96 9.90
N HIS A 92 20.03 -10.91 9.44
CA HIS A 92 19.60 -10.44 8.13
C HIS A 92 18.87 -9.10 8.13
N TYR A 93 18.70 -8.45 9.28
CA TYR A 93 17.91 -7.21 9.37
C TYR A 93 18.43 -6.06 8.50
N ASP A 94 19.74 -6.05 8.21
CA ASP A 94 20.41 -5.04 7.37
C ASP A 94 20.47 -5.42 5.87
N ASP A 95 19.95 -6.58 5.47
CA ASP A 95 20.00 -7.06 4.09
C ASP A 95 19.04 -6.30 3.15
N VAL A 96 18.10 -5.54 3.70
CA VAL A 96 17.12 -4.75 2.96
C VAL A 96 17.09 -3.30 3.43
N SER A 97 16.88 -2.39 2.48
CA SER A 97 16.62 -0.99 2.80
C SER A 97 15.22 -0.78 3.36
N GLY A 98 14.99 0.39 3.97
CA GLY A 98 13.66 0.80 4.47
C GLY A 98 12.67 1.21 3.39
N TYR A 99 13.05 1.16 2.11
CA TYR A 99 12.28 1.61 0.94
C TYR A 99 12.35 0.57 -0.17
N THR A 100 11.48 0.69 -1.19
CA THR A 100 11.62 -0.15 -2.39
C THR A 100 12.97 0.11 -3.07
N ASN A 101 13.60 -0.96 -3.56
CA ASN A 101 14.91 -0.88 -4.20
C ASN A 101 15.02 -1.94 -5.33
N PRO A 102 15.07 -1.51 -6.61
CA PRO A 102 15.23 -2.43 -7.74
C PRO A 102 16.50 -3.27 -7.71
N GLU A 103 17.52 -2.87 -6.95
CA GLU A 103 18.74 -3.67 -6.76
C GLU A 103 18.52 -4.86 -5.81
N GLU A 104 17.49 -4.80 -4.95
CA GLU A 104 17.12 -5.89 -4.04
C GLU A 104 16.20 -6.92 -4.71
N SER A 105 15.28 -6.47 -5.60
CA SER A 105 14.24 -7.33 -6.15
C SER A 105 13.63 -6.78 -7.44
N GLU A 106 13.32 -7.69 -8.39
CA GLU A 106 12.55 -7.37 -9.59
C GLU A 106 11.10 -6.94 -9.32
N HIS A 107 10.62 -7.14 -8.12
CA HIS A 107 9.30 -6.69 -7.67
C HIS A 107 9.26 -5.20 -7.33
N ASP A 108 10.41 -4.56 -7.14
CA ASP A 108 10.53 -3.14 -6.81
C ASP A 108 10.83 -2.35 -8.09
N MET A 109 9.95 -1.42 -8.47
CA MET A 109 10.08 -0.71 -9.75
C MET A 109 11.02 0.51 -9.67
N PHE A 110 11.09 1.16 -8.52
CA PHE A 110 11.82 2.41 -8.32
C PHE A 110 12.43 2.48 -6.93
N ASN A 111 13.54 3.22 -6.81
CA ASN A 111 14.00 3.76 -5.53
C ASN A 111 13.16 4.99 -5.21
N ILE A 112 12.25 4.89 -4.25
CA ILE A 112 11.39 5.98 -3.82
C ILE A 112 11.61 6.25 -2.33
N GLY A 113 11.66 7.51 -1.95
CA GLY A 113 11.72 7.98 -0.58
C GLY A 113 10.98 9.31 -0.43
N HIS A 114 10.60 9.93 -1.56
CA HIS A 114 9.88 11.20 -1.60
C HIS A 114 8.36 10.96 -1.71
N THR A 115 7.58 11.77 -0.98
CA THR A 115 6.13 11.78 -1.05
C THR A 115 5.61 12.28 -2.41
N SER A 116 4.41 11.87 -2.78
CA SER A 116 3.62 12.41 -3.90
C SER A 116 4.10 12.02 -5.29
N THR A 117 5.07 11.11 -5.43
CA THR A 117 5.71 10.79 -6.71
C THR A 117 5.11 9.58 -7.43
N SER A 118 4.42 8.70 -6.69
CA SER A 118 3.97 7.39 -7.21
C SER A 118 3.02 7.49 -8.39
N LEU A 119 2.12 8.48 -8.40
CA LEU A 119 1.13 8.63 -9.46
C LEU A 119 1.79 9.00 -10.79
N SER A 120 2.73 9.94 -10.79
CA SER A 120 3.49 10.32 -11.98
C SER A 120 4.35 9.17 -12.49
N LEU A 121 5.06 8.45 -11.60
CA LEU A 121 5.87 7.29 -11.98
C LEU A 121 5.01 6.15 -12.57
N ALA A 122 3.89 5.85 -11.95
CA ALA A 122 2.97 4.81 -12.41
C ALA A 122 2.30 5.18 -13.74
N SER A 123 1.92 6.44 -13.96
CA SER A 123 1.40 6.92 -15.25
C SER A 123 2.41 6.74 -16.38
N GLY A 124 3.69 6.97 -16.08
CA GLY A 124 4.79 6.70 -17.02
C GLY A 124 4.90 5.20 -17.39
N LEU A 125 4.77 4.31 -16.40
CA LEU A 125 4.74 2.85 -16.65
C LEU A 125 3.51 2.45 -17.49
N ALA A 126 2.33 2.97 -17.16
CA ALA A 126 1.11 2.70 -17.92
C ALA A 126 1.25 3.16 -19.38
N LYS A 127 1.79 4.35 -19.60
CA LYS A 127 2.07 4.86 -20.95
C LYS A 127 3.08 3.99 -21.71
N ALA A 128 4.15 3.56 -21.04
CA ALA A 128 5.17 2.69 -21.64
C ALA A 128 4.60 1.32 -22.01
N ARG A 129 3.75 0.73 -21.15
CA ARG A 129 3.03 -0.51 -21.41
C ARG A 129 2.16 -0.38 -22.66
N ASP A 130 1.35 0.68 -22.75
CA ASP A 130 0.42 0.90 -23.88
C ASP A 130 1.18 1.06 -25.20
N LEU A 131 2.30 1.78 -25.19
CA LEU A 131 3.15 1.95 -26.37
C LEU A 131 3.80 0.65 -26.85
N LYS A 132 4.05 -0.29 -25.91
CA LYS A 132 4.57 -1.63 -26.25
C LYS A 132 3.47 -2.61 -26.68
N GLY A 133 2.21 -2.31 -26.39
CA GLY A 133 1.09 -3.23 -26.59
C GLY A 133 1.00 -4.33 -25.53
N ASP A 134 1.63 -4.12 -24.38
CA ASP A 134 1.56 -5.02 -23.23
C ASP A 134 0.24 -4.82 -22.43
N SER A 135 -0.07 -5.68 -21.47
CA SER A 135 -1.37 -5.74 -20.80
C SER A 135 -1.32 -5.94 -19.28
N GLU A 136 -0.16 -5.74 -18.67
CA GLU A 136 -0.03 -5.83 -17.21
C GLU A 136 -0.80 -4.71 -16.50
N ASN A 137 -1.28 -5.00 -15.28
CA ASN A 137 -1.87 -3.98 -14.43
C ASN A 137 -0.77 -3.07 -13.85
N ILE A 138 -1.07 -1.76 -13.81
CA ILE A 138 -0.23 -0.79 -13.14
C ILE A 138 -0.98 -0.28 -11.91
N VAL A 139 -0.41 -0.49 -10.72
CA VAL A 139 -1.02 -0.18 -9.44
C VAL A 139 -0.13 0.80 -8.68
N ALA A 140 -0.61 2.02 -8.48
CA ALA A 140 0.00 2.99 -7.59
C ALA A 140 -0.62 2.88 -6.19
N ILE A 141 0.20 2.89 -5.15
CA ILE A 141 -0.25 2.86 -3.75
C ILE A 141 0.18 4.19 -3.12
N ILE A 142 -0.78 5.01 -2.69
CA ILE A 142 -0.52 6.34 -2.14
C ILE A 142 -1.35 6.60 -0.88
N GLY A 143 -0.72 7.17 0.14
CA GLY A 143 -1.37 7.59 1.38
C GLY A 143 -2.04 8.96 1.26
N ASP A 144 -2.99 9.23 2.13
CA ASP A 144 -3.72 10.50 2.23
C ASP A 144 -2.79 11.70 2.48
N GLY A 145 -1.76 11.55 3.33
CA GLY A 145 -0.76 12.57 3.55
C GLY A 145 -0.01 12.97 2.27
N SER A 146 0.38 12.00 1.46
CA SER A 146 1.08 12.21 0.19
C SER A 146 0.17 12.76 -0.91
N MET A 147 -1.13 12.45 -0.88
CA MET A 147 -2.09 12.91 -1.88
C MET A 147 -2.22 14.43 -1.93
N SER A 148 -1.85 15.15 -0.86
CA SER A 148 -1.89 16.61 -0.83
C SER A 148 -0.72 17.29 -1.53
N GLY A 149 0.28 16.57 -1.97
CA GLY A 149 1.42 17.13 -2.70
C GLY A 149 1.06 17.55 -4.13
N GLY A 150 1.67 18.63 -4.62
CA GLY A 150 1.40 19.18 -5.97
C GLY A 150 1.63 18.14 -7.06
N GLU A 151 2.72 17.39 -6.99
CA GLU A 151 3.05 16.37 -7.98
C GLU A 151 2.00 15.23 -8.01
N ALA A 152 1.46 14.82 -6.85
CA ALA A 152 0.38 13.83 -6.81
C ALA A 152 -0.89 14.35 -7.50
N LEU A 153 -1.23 15.64 -7.31
CA LEU A 153 -2.39 16.25 -7.95
C LEU A 153 -2.19 16.40 -9.47
N GLU A 154 -1.00 16.78 -9.92
CA GLU A 154 -0.64 16.80 -11.33
C GLU A 154 -0.68 15.42 -11.97
N GLY A 155 -0.15 14.40 -11.25
CA GLY A 155 -0.24 13.01 -11.66
C GLY A 155 -1.69 12.52 -11.75
N LEU A 156 -2.54 12.86 -10.77
CA LEU A 156 -3.95 12.50 -10.75
C LEU A 156 -4.71 13.13 -11.94
N ASP A 157 -4.46 14.41 -12.24
CA ASP A 157 -5.04 15.13 -13.39
C ASP A 157 -4.64 14.46 -14.71
N THR A 158 -3.36 14.13 -14.87
CA THR A 158 -2.86 13.41 -16.04
C THR A 158 -3.52 12.02 -16.19
N ILE A 159 -3.62 11.26 -15.09
CA ILE A 159 -4.24 9.92 -15.09
C ILE A 159 -5.72 10.01 -15.45
N GLY A 160 -6.42 11.05 -15.00
CA GLY A 160 -7.84 11.27 -15.31
C GLY A 160 -8.15 11.39 -16.80
N GLU A 161 -7.19 11.81 -17.63
CA GLU A 161 -7.33 11.85 -19.09
C GLU A 161 -6.91 10.54 -19.78
N MET A 162 -6.23 9.64 -19.08
CA MET A 162 -5.77 8.36 -19.64
C MET A 162 -6.96 7.41 -19.82
N ASN A 163 -7.09 6.83 -21.03
CA ASN A 163 -8.08 5.78 -21.32
C ASN A 163 -7.41 4.41 -21.29
N THR A 164 -6.87 4.03 -20.14
CA THR A 164 -6.10 2.79 -20.00
C THR A 164 -6.14 2.26 -18.56
N ASN A 165 -5.73 1.00 -18.36
CA ASN A 165 -5.62 0.42 -17.03
C ASN A 165 -4.62 1.20 -16.18
N MET A 166 -5.13 1.82 -15.14
CA MET A 166 -4.36 2.45 -14.08
C MET A 166 -5.15 2.37 -12.78
N ILE A 167 -4.64 1.64 -11.80
CA ILE A 167 -5.29 1.41 -10.51
C ILE A 167 -4.57 2.21 -9.45
N ILE A 168 -5.30 3.05 -8.72
CA ILE A 168 -4.77 3.82 -7.60
C ILE A 168 -5.36 3.27 -6.32
N VAL A 169 -4.54 2.68 -5.46
CA VAL A 169 -4.92 2.30 -4.10
C VAL A 169 -4.64 3.51 -3.20
N PHE A 170 -5.71 4.21 -2.87
CA PHE A 170 -5.66 5.37 -1.98
C PHE A 170 -5.88 4.90 -0.54
N ASN A 171 -4.80 4.88 0.23
CA ASN A 171 -4.79 4.49 1.63
C ASN A 171 -5.09 5.69 2.52
N ASP A 172 -6.29 5.73 3.08
CA ASP A 172 -6.79 6.81 3.93
C ASP A 172 -6.88 6.35 5.40
N ASN A 173 -6.06 6.93 6.25
CA ASN A 173 -6.08 6.70 7.70
C ASN A 173 -6.17 8.01 8.50
N ASP A 174 -6.46 9.13 7.82
CA ASP A 174 -6.56 10.50 8.37
C ASP A 174 -5.25 11.02 9.00
N MET A 175 -4.11 10.42 8.62
CA MET A 175 -2.80 10.74 9.18
C MET A 175 -1.72 10.81 8.09
N SER A 176 -0.87 11.82 8.22
CA SER A 176 0.47 11.81 7.62
C SER A 176 1.46 11.22 8.67
N ILE A 177 2.56 11.91 8.99
CA ILE A 177 3.29 11.67 10.23
C ILE A 177 2.37 12.11 11.37
N ALA A 178 2.02 13.40 11.41
CA ALA A 178 1.01 14.00 12.29
C ALA A 178 -0.38 14.01 11.61
N GLU A 179 -1.37 14.58 12.30
CA GLU A 179 -2.71 14.81 11.76
C GLU A 179 -2.68 15.64 10.46
N VAL A 180 -3.54 15.28 9.52
CA VAL A 180 -3.64 15.96 8.24
C VAL A 180 -4.55 17.20 8.31
N HIS A 181 -4.10 18.31 7.71
CA HIS A 181 -4.81 19.58 7.65
C HIS A 181 -4.92 20.09 6.20
N GLY A 182 -6.04 20.68 5.85
CA GLY A 182 -6.27 21.29 4.54
C GLY A 182 -7.68 21.08 4.02
N GLY A 183 -8.03 21.81 2.95
CA GLY A 183 -9.37 21.77 2.36
C GLY A 183 -9.75 20.42 1.77
N MET A 184 -8.79 19.73 1.16
CA MET A 184 -9.00 18.43 0.53
C MET A 184 -9.41 17.33 1.54
N TYR A 185 -8.83 17.34 2.74
CA TYR A 185 -9.13 16.36 3.77
C TYR A 185 -10.57 16.45 4.32
N LYS A 186 -11.24 17.61 4.16
CA LYS A 186 -12.69 17.71 4.43
C LYS A 186 -13.48 16.80 3.51
N GLY A 187 -13.11 16.75 2.23
CA GLY A 187 -13.71 15.84 1.25
C GLY A 187 -13.44 14.37 1.57
N PHE A 188 -12.21 14.02 1.98
CA PHE A 188 -11.88 12.65 2.37
C PHE A 188 -12.64 12.19 3.62
N ARG A 189 -12.74 13.04 4.64
CA ARG A 189 -13.58 12.76 5.82
C ARG A 189 -15.06 12.56 5.45
N GLU A 190 -15.58 13.36 4.52
CA GLU A 190 -16.95 13.22 4.04
C GLU A 190 -17.14 11.90 3.26
N LEU A 191 -16.16 11.50 2.44
CA LEU A 191 -16.17 10.19 1.76
C LEU A 191 -16.17 9.04 2.76
N ARG A 192 -15.34 9.08 3.81
CA ARG A 192 -15.37 8.06 4.89
C ARG A 192 -16.73 8.03 5.58
N ALA A 193 -17.26 9.19 6.00
CA ALA A 193 -18.54 9.29 6.70
C ALA A 193 -19.75 8.81 5.90
N THR A 194 -19.66 8.86 4.56
CA THR A 194 -20.74 8.46 3.64
C THR A 194 -20.49 7.11 2.97
N ASN A 195 -19.48 6.35 3.39
CA ASN A 195 -19.04 5.12 2.70
C ASN A 195 -18.84 5.35 1.20
N GLY A 196 -18.10 6.39 0.84
CA GLY A 196 -17.76 6.73 -0.54
C GLY A 196 -18.87 7.35 -1.37
N LYS A 197 -20.04 7.66 -0.78
CA LYS A 197 -21.25 8.10 -1.52
C LYS A 197 -21.37 9.61 -1.68
N SER A 198 -20.51 10.40 -1.04
CA SER A 198 -20.54 11.87 -1.20
C SER A 198 -20.38 12.27 -2.65
N CYS A 199 -21.13 13.28 -3.08
CA CYS A 199 -20.93 13.94 -4.37
C CYS A 199 -19.66 14.82 -4.38
N ASN A 200 -19.15 15.22 -3.22
CA ASN A 200 -17.87 15.91 -3.07
C ASN A 200 -16.71 14.90 -3.14
N ASN A 201 -16.40 14.44 -4.34
CA ASN A 201 -15.40 13.41 -4.59
C ASN A 201 -14.36 13.94 -5.58
N LEU A 202 -13.17 14.25 -5.07
CA LEU A 202 -12.03 14.75 -5.85
C LEU A 202 -11.69 13.83 -7.03
N PHE A 203 -11.68 12.52 -6.80
CA PHE A 203 -11.29 11.53 -7.80
C PHE A 203 -12.27 11.51 -8.98
N LYS A 204 -13.57 11.51 -8.67
CA LYS A 204 -14.62 11.60 -9.72
C LYS A 204 -14.60 12.94 -10.44
N ALA A 205 -14.30 14.03 -9.75
CA ALA A 205 -14.17 15.35 -10.36
C ALA A 205 -13.00 15.43 -11.35
N MET A 206 -11.97 14.61 -11.16
CA MET A 206 -10.83 14.47 -12.07
C MET A 206 -11.00 13.36 -13.13
N GLY A 207 -12.20 12.79 -13.28
CA GLY A 207 -12.51 11.83 -14.34
C GLY A 207 -12.19 10.36 -14.02
N LEU A 208 -11.80 10.04 -12.79
CA LEU A 208 -11.50 8.66 -12.41
C LEU A 208 -12.76 7.91 -11.93
N ASP A 209 -12.81 6.62 -12.22
CA ASP A 209 -13.76 5.72 -11.55
C ASP A 209 -13.35 5.53 -10.08
N TYR A 210 -14.29 5.09 -9.26
CA TYR A 210 -14.08 5.10 -7.81
C TYR A 210 -14.76 3.94 -7.12
N ARG A 211 -14.00 3.24 -6.28
CA ARG A 211 -14.46 2.18 -5.37
C ARG A 211 -14.09 2.56 -3.94
N PHE A 212 -14.91 2.17 -2.98
CA PHE A 212 -14.70 2.46 -1.57
C PHE A 212 -14.73 1.16 -0.75
N VAL A 213 -13.70 0.96 0.06
CA VAL A 213 -13.58 -0.17 1.01
C VAL A 213 -13.53 0.41 2.42
N ALA A 214 -14.61 0.23 3.17
CA ALA A 214 -14.78 0.82 4.50
C ALA A 214 -13.83 0.22 5.55
N ASP A 215 -13.45 -1.04 5.41
CA ASP A 215 -12.45 -1.72 6.23
C ASP A 215 -11.28 -2.17 5.36
N GLY A 216 -10.27 -1.34 5.29
CA GLY A 216 -9.01 -1.61 4.57
C GLY A 216 -8.07 -2.56 5.32
N ASN A 217 -8.50 -3.10 6.45
CA ASN A 217 -7.83 -4.17 7.18
C ASN A 217 -8.61 -5.51 7.11
N ASP A 218 -9.63 -5.61 6.26
CA ASP A 218 -10.29 -6.86 5.87
C ASP A 218 -9.75 -7.36 4.53
N SER A 219 -8.93 -8.42 4.56
CA SER A 219 -8.31 -8.99 3.35
C SER A 219 -9.34 -9.44 2.31
N GLU A 220 -10.49 -9.97 2.73
CA GLU A 220 -11.50 -10.49 1.80
C GLU A 220 -12.24 -9.35 1.11
N ALA A 221 -12.57 -8.28 1.84
CA ALA A 221 -13.15 -7.07 1.26
C ALA A 221 -12.21 -6.41 0.24
N LEU A 222 -10.91 -6.37 0.56
CA LEU A 222 -9.87 -5.86 -0.34
C LEU A 222 -9.71 -6.74 -1.58
N ILE A 223 -9.64 -8.08 -1.43
CA ILE A 223 -9.54 -9.03 -2.54
C ILE A 223 -10.75 -8.89 -3.47
N ALA A 224 -11.94 -8.75 -2.92
CA ALA A 224 -13.16 -8.53 -3.72
C ALA A 224 -13.04 -7.24 -4.54
N ALA A 225 -12.69 -6.11 -3.90
CA ALA A 225 -12.53 -4.83 -4.57
C ALA A 225 -11.43 -4.83 -5.64
N PHE A 226 -10.28 -5.46 -5.37
CA PHE A 226 -9.20 -5.56 -6.34
C PHE A 226 -9.55 -6.46 -7.53
N ASN A 227 -10.31 -7.55 -7.32
CA ASN A 227 -10.81 -8.38 -8.41
C ASN A 227 -11.81 -7.63 -9.31
N GLU A 228 -12.61 -6.70 -8.79
CA GLU A 228 -13.50 -5.86 -9.58
C GLU A 228 -12.75 -4.93 -10.54
N VAL A 229 -11.55 -4.49 -10.16
CA VAL A 229 -10.77 -3.51 -10.92
C VAL A 229 -9.59 -4.14 -11.66
N LYS A 230 -9.27 -5.41 -11.41
CA LYS A 230 -8.22 -6.13 -12.15
C LYS A 230 -8.58 -6.14 -13.64
N ASN A 231 -7.63 -5.74 -14.47
CA ASN A 231 -7.77 -5.66 -15.93
C ASN A 231 -8.85 -4.66 -16.41
N ILE A 232 -9.22 -3.69 -15.59
CA ILE A 232 -10.09 -2.58 -16.02
C ILE A 232 -9.37 -1.79 -17.14
N ASP A 233 -10.10 -1.19 -18.05
CA ASP A 233 -9.57 -0.50 -19.24
C ASP A 233 -9.52 1.02 -19.11
N HIS A 234 -9.76 1.53 -17.92
CA HIS A 234 -9.77 2.96 -17.58
C HIS A 234 -9.21 3.20 -16.17
N PRO A 235 -8.87 4.45 -15.81
CA PRO A 235 -8.34 4.75 -14.48
C PRO A 235 -9.37 4.60 -13.38
N VAL A 236 -8.97 4.00 -12.27
CA VAL A 236 -9.83 3.79 -11.10
C VAL A 236 -9.09 4.02 -9.79
N VAL A 237 -9.78 4.63 -8.84
CA VAL A 237 -9.33 4.74 -7.45
C VAL A 237 -10.05 3.71 -6.59
N VAL A 238 -9.30 2.88 -5.88
CA VAL A 238 -9.76 2.05 -4.78
C VAL A 238 -9.37 2.74 -3.49
N HIS A 239 -10.33 3.43 -2.88
CA HIS A 239 -10.17 4.13 -1.61
C HIS A 239 -10.36 3.15 -0.46
N ILE A 240 -9.30 2.84 0.25
CA ILE A 240 -9.30 1.93 1.40
C ILE A 240 -9.12 2.73 2.69
N VAL A 241 -9.90 2.42 3.72
CA VAL A 241 -9.77 3.05 5.04
C VAL A 241 -9.04 2.08 5.96
N THR A 242 -7.80 2.43 6.35
CA THR A 242 -6.96 1.58 7.20
C THR A 242 -6.73 2.19 8.58
N GLN A 243 -6.35 1.34 9.53
CA GLN A 243 -5.90 1.77 10.85
C GLN A 243 -4.38 1.78 10.91
N LYS A 244 -3.78 2.97 11.04
CA LYS A 244 -2.34 3.13 11.28
C LYS A 244 -1.96 2.47 12.61
N GLY A 245 -0.88 1.67 12.62
CA GLY A 245 -0.44 0.95 13.81
C GLY A 245 -1.25 -0.30 14.18
N LYS A 246 -2.15 -0.77 13.30
CA LYS A 246 -3.05 -1.92 13.50
C LYS A 246 -2.38 -3.13 14.13
N GLY A 247 -2.94 -3.59 15.25
CA GLY A 247 -2.48 -4.80 15.95
C GLY A 247 -1.37 -4.58 16.99
N TYR A 248 -0.94 -3.32 17.20
CA TYR A 248 -0.09 -2.95 18.32
C TYR A 248 -0.73 -1.79 19.08
N LYS A 249 -1.22 -2.06 20.29
CA LYS A 249 -2.04 -1.13 21.08
C LYS A 249 -1.44 0.27 21.20
N TYR A 250 -0.15 0.37 21.52
CA TYR A 250 0.51 1.66 21.71
C TYR A 250 0.58 2.48 20.43
N ALA A 251 0.76 1.81 19.27
CA ALA A 251 0.77 2.49 17.97
C ALA A 251 -0.64 2.87 17.49
N GLU A 252 -1.68 2.16 17.93
CA GLU A 252 -3.07 2.53 17.69
C GLU A 252 -3.50 3.74 18.54
N GLU A 253 -2.96 3.87 19.76
CA GLU A 253 -3.26 4.97 20.72
C GLU A 253 -2.43 6.23 20.43
N ASP A 254 -1.21 6.10 19.90
CA ASP A 254 -0.32 7.22 19.53
C ASP A 254 0.20 7.02 18.10
N THR A 255 -0.63 7.31 17.12
CA THR A 255 -0.34 7.11 15.71
C THR A 255 0.77 8.02 15.16
N GLU A 256 1.01 9.18 15.79
CA GLU A 256 2.11 10.09 15.43
C GLU A 256 3.43 9.58 15.97
N GLY A 257 3.52 9.29 17.27
CA GLY A 257 4.74 8.83 17.92
C GLY A 257 5.25 7.50 17.36
N TRP A 258 4.34 6.64 16.90
CA TRP A 258 4.67 5.34 16.29
C TRP A 258 4.74 5.35 14.76
N HIS A 259 4.88 6.51 14.13
CA HIS A 259 5.14 6.55 12.69
C HIS A 259 6.49 5.93 12.34
N TRP A 260 7.51 6.25 13.12
CA TRP A 260 8.87 5.71 13.03
C TRP A 260 9.42 5.49 14.45
N THR A 261 10.22 4.46 14.67
CA THR A 261 10.73 4.14 15.99
C THR A 261 12.23 3.86 15.99
N VAL A 262 12.89 4.18 17.09
CA VAL A 262 14.19 3.60 17.48
C VAL A 262 13.96 2.24 18.14
N PRO A 263 15.02 1.43 18.40
CA PRO A 263 14.87 0.22 19.22
C PRO A 263 14.17 0.49 20.55
N PHE A 264 13.28 -0.43 20.97
CA PHE A 264 12.46 -0.32 22.17
C PHE A 264 12.17 -1.69 22.78
N ASP A 265 11.80 -1.72 24.06
CA ASP A 265 11.36 -2.94 24.74
C ASP A 265 9.90 -3.22 24.42
N ILE A 266 9.59 -4.44 24.00
CA ILE A 266 8.22 -4.90 23.81
C ILE A 266 7.65 -5.23 25.19
N GLU A 267 6.61 -4.53 25.63
CA GLU A 267 5.85 -4.83 26.88
C GLU A 267 4.62 -5.69 26.61
#